data_6ba7ed2d995e5b7558ef14783bed8f7b
#
_entry.id   6ba7ed2d995e5b7558ef14783bed8f7b
#
_cell.length_a   1.000
_cell.length_b   1.000
_cell.length_c   1.000
_cell.angle_alpha   90.00
_cell.angle_beta   90.00
_cell.angle_gamma   90.00
#
_symmetry.space_group_name_H-M   'P 1'
#
loop_
_entity.id
_entity.type
_entity.pdbx_description
1 polymer ?
#
loop_
_entity_poly.entity_id
_entity_poly.type
_entity_poly.pdbx_seq_one_letter_code
_entity_poly.pdbx_strand_id
1 'polypeptide(L)'
;HRLRQEIILGIGGVRALRAVGIHPQVFHTNEGHAGFLGLERIREWVDRGLSFVEAIEAVRAGSVFTTHTPVPAGIDQFPRQLFERYFTDYATQCGITIDQLVTLGQSNPDSDTLNMALMGLRLAARANGVARLHGEVSRQMFATLWPGFPIKEVPIGHVTNGVHARSWVSERVDEL
;
A
#
# COMPACT_ATOMS: atom_id res chain seq x y z
N HIS A 1 10.94 5.51 -14.26
CA HIS A 1 10.86 6.81 -13.57
C HIS A 1 9.89 6.73 -12.36
N ARG A 2 8.68 6.20 -12.55
CA ARG A 2 7.62 6.08 -11.53
C ARG A 2 8.09 5.27 -10.31
N LEU A 3 8.64 4.07 -10.51
CA LEU A 3 9.16 3.24 -9.41
C LEU A 3 10.12 4.00 -8.48
N ARG A 4 11.03 4.83 -9.05
CA ARG A 4 11.96 5.64 -8.24
C ARG A 4 11.23 6.67 -7.39
N GLN A 5 10.17 7.28 -7.90
CA GLN A 5 9.36 8.24 -7.15
C GLN A 5 8.70 7.55 -5.95
N GLU A 6 8.17 6.34 -6.15
CA GLU A 6 7.55 5.58 -5.07
C GLU A 6 8.56 5.05 -4.05
N ILE A 7 9.78 4.70 -4.47
CA ILE A 7 10.87 4.39 -3.54
C ILE A 7 11.19 5.61 -2.66
N ILE A 8 11.32 6.78 -3.25
CA ILE A 8 11.59 8.02 -2.50
C ILE A 8 10.43 8.33 -1.55
N LEU A 9 9.20 8.22 -2.01
CA LEU A 9 8.02 8.50 -1.19
C LEU A 9 7.88 7.49 -0.03
N GLY A 10 7.94 6.20 -0.32
CA GLY A 10 7.72 5.15 0.67
C GLY A 10 8.93 4.96 1.59
N ILE A 11 10.03 4.45 1.06
CA ILE A 11 11.25 4.18 1.83
C ILE A 11 11.86 5.49 2.34
N GLY A 12 12.07 6.45 1.45
CA GLY A 12 12.64 7.75 1.81
C GLY A 12 11.79 8.51 2.83
N GLY A 13 10.47 8.44 2.72
CA GLY A 13 9.55 9.05 3.67
C GLY A 13 9.69 8.50 5.09
N VAL A 14 9.78 7.17 5.26
CA VAL A 14 10.01 6.56 6.57
C VAL A 14 11.37 6.99 7.13
N ARG A 15 12.43 6.93 6.32
CA ARG A 15 13.77 7.36 6.74
C ARG A 15 13.82 8.84 7.13
N ALA A 16 13.14 9.70 6.39
CA ALA A 16 13.05 11.13 6.71
C ALA A 16 12.35 11.37 8.05
N LEU A 17 11.23 10.68 8.32
CA LEU A 17 10.56 10.76 9.63
C LEU A 17 11.52 10.36 10.77
N ARG A 18 12.27 9.26 10.61
CA ARG A 18 13.26 8.84 11.61
C ARG A 18 14.36 9.87 11.81
N ALA A 19 14.88 10.44 10.72
CA ALA A 19 15.94 11.46 10.78
C ALA A 19 15.53 12.73 11.54
N VAL A 20 14.24 13.07 11.51
CA VAL A 20 13.71 14.22 12.29
C VAL A 20 13.10 13.81 13.63
N GLY A 21 13.30 12.57 14.09
CA GLY A 21 12.86 12.10 15.41
C GLY A 21 11.36 11.78 15.50
N ILE A 22 10.65 11.66 14.37
CA ILE A 22 9.23 11.32 14.35
C ILE A 22 9.07 9.80 14.26
N HIS A 23 8.35 9.23 15.23
CA HIS A 23 8.10 7.79 15.34
C HIS A 23 6.59 7.48 15.39
N PRO A 24 5.87 7.51 14.24
CA PRO A 24 4.45 7.22 14.21
C PRO A 24 4.16 5.79 14.66
N GLN A 25 3.05 5.60 15.37
CA GLN A 25 2.52 4.29 15.73
C GLN A 25 1.62 3.72 14.62
N VAL A 26 0.93 4.60 13.89
CA VAL A 26 0.06 4.25 12.76
C VAL A 26 0.55 4.91 11.50
N PHE A 27 0.57 4.15 10.42
CA PHE A 27 0.90 4.61 9.08
C PHE A 27 -0.32 4.44 8.19
N HIS A 28 -0.76 5.52 7.60
CA HIS A 28 -1.86 5.53 6.65
C HIS A 28 -1.31 5.69 5.23
N THR A 29 -1.48 4.67 4.40
CA THR A 29 -1.16 4.73 2.99
C THR A 29 -2.39 5.13 2.18
N ASN A 30 -2.24 6.20 1.43
CA ASN A 30 -3.23 6.68 0.47
C ASN A 30 -2.83 6.15 -0.91
N GLU A 31 -3.54 5.12 -1.39
CA GLU A 31 -3.20 4.35 -2.60
C GLU A 31 -1.87 3.59 -2.51
N GLY A 32 -1.51 2.93 -3.63
CA GLY A 32 -0.30 2.13 -3.74
C GLY A 32 1.00 2.90 -3.77
N HIS A 33 0.99 4.19 -4.13
CA HIS A 33 2.23 4.94 -4.39
C HIS A 33 3.19 5.03 -3.19
N ALA A 34 2.68 4.91 -1.97
CA ALA A 34 3.49 4.86 -0.76
C ALA A 34 3.70 3.43 -0.24
N GLY A 35 3.29 2.40 -0.98
CA GLY A 35 3.33 1.00 -0.55
C GLY A 35 4.69 0.52 -0.05
N PHE A 36 5.77 1.06 -0.61
CA PHE A 36 7.13 0.73 -0.19
C PHE A 36 7.49 1.20 1.23
N LEU A 37 6.68 2.05 1.87
CA LEU A 37 6.88 2.36 3.29
C LEU A 37 6.76 1.10 4.17
N GLY A 38 5.90 0.17 3.77
CA GLY A 38 5.76 -1.10 4.47
C GLY A 38 7.03 -1.93 4.43
N LEU A 39 7.74 -1.92 3.30
CA LEU A 39 9.02 -2.61 3.17
C LEU A 39 10.10 -2.01 4.08
N GLU A 40 10.21 -0.68 4.17
CA GLU A 40 11.19 -0.06 5.06
C GLU A 40 10.88 -0.34 6.53
N ARG A 41 9.62 -0.36 6.91
CA ARG A 41 9.20 -0.73 8.25
C ARG A 41 9.50 -2.21 8.55
N ILE A 42 9.33 -3.11 7.57
CA ILE A 42 9.73 -4.53 7.71
C ILE A 42 11.23 -4.60 7.95
N ARG A 43 12.05 -3.91 7.15
CA ARG A 43 13.50 -3.87 7.33
C ARG A 43 13.89 -3.35 8.73
N GLU A 44 13.24 -2.30 9.23
CA GLU A 44 13.48 -1.78 10.59
C GLU A 44 13.20 -2.84 11.68
N TRP A 45 12.18 -3.67 11.51
CA TRP A 45 11.86 -4.73 12.45
C TRP A 45 12.81 -5.93 12.35
N VAL A 46 13.23 -6.28 11.13
CA VAL A 46 14.25 -7.32 10.91
C VAL A 46 15.58 -6.90 11.54
N ASP A 47 16.00 -5.64 11.39
CA ASP A 47 17.19 -5.09 12.05
C ASP A 47 17.12 -5.18 13.58
N ARG A 48 15.91 -5.22 14.14
CA ARG A 48 15.67 -5.39 15.59
C ARG A 48 15.58 -6.86 16.03
N GLY A 49 15.75 -7.79 15.10
CA GLY A 49 15.81 -9.22 15.36
C GLY A 49 14.53 -10.02 15.11
N LEU A 50 13.46 -9.41 14.55
CA LEU A 50 12.30 -10.16 14.11
C LEU A 50 12.62 -10.92 12.81
N SER A 51 12.03 -12.09 12.64
CA SER A 51 11.97 -12.73 11.32
C SER A 51 11.12 -11.90 10.36
N PHE A 52 11.31 -12.10 9.06
CA PHE A 52 10.52 -11.40 8.03
C PHE A 52 9.01 -11.56 8.22
N VAL A 53 8.55 -12.77 8.57
CA VAL A 53 7.12 -13.06 8.79
C VAL A 53 6.58 -12.31 10.01
N GLU A 54 7.31 -12.29 11.11
CA GLU A 54 6.94 -11.52 12.31
C GLU A 54 6.94 -10.02 12.02
N ALA A 55 7.92 -9.54 11.26
CA ALA A 55 8.01 -8.14 10.84
C ALA A 55 6.82 -7.71 9.99
N ILE A 56 6.33 -8.57 9.07
CA ILE A 56 5.10 -8.32 8.30
C ILE A 56 3.91 -8.10 9.25
N GLU A 57 3.71 -8.98 10.22
CA GLU A 57 2.58 -8.85 11.15
C GLU A 57 2.69 -7.61 12.04
N ALA A 58 3.88 -7.27 12.50
CA ALA A 58 4.12 -6.04 13.25
C ALA A 58 3.83 -4.78 12.40
N VAL A 59 4.20 -4.79 11.13
CA VAL A 59 3.91 -3.70 10.18
C VAL A 59 2.42 -3.59 9.91
N ARG A 60 1.75 -4.71 9.65
CA ARG A 60 0.30 -4.77 9.40
C ARG A 60 -0.50 -4.18 10.54
N ALA A 61 -0.18 -4.54 11.77
CA ALA A 61 -0.89 -4.09 12.97
C ALA A 61 -1.01 -2.56 13.08
N GLY A 62 0.01 -1.83 12.60
CA GLY A 62 0.04 -0.37 12.59
C GLY A 62 -0.18 0.27 11.22
N SER A 63 -0.83 -0.43 10.27
CA SER A 63 -1.02 0.09 8.91
C SER A 63 -2.49 0.16 8.52
N VAL A 64 -2.86 1.26 7.86
CA VAL A 64 -4.18 1.49 7.24
C VAL A 64 -3.97 1.80 5.76
N PHE A 65 -4.77 1.20 4.89
CA PHE A 65 -4.74 1.43 3.45
C PHE A 65 -6.07 2.01 2.98
N THR A 66 -6.02 3.13 2.26
CA THR A 66 -7.19 3.71 1.61
C THR A 66 -7.00 3.70 0.10
N THR A 67 -7.93 3.05 -0.62
CA THR A 67 -7.97 3.09 -2.08
C THR A 67 -8.92 4.17 -2.57
N HIS A 68 -8.51 4.88 -3.60
CA HIS A 68 -9.29 5.91 -4.30
C HIS A 68 -9.63 5.50 -5.74
N THR A 69 -8.94 4.51 -6.27
CA THR A 69 -9.00 4.10 -7.67
C THR A 69 -10.08 3.04 -7.88
N PRO A 70 -11.14 3.32 -8.68
CA PRO A 70 -12.23 2.38 -8.89
C PRO A 70 -12.01 1.42 -10.07
N VAL A 71 -10.86 1.50 -10.74
CA VAL A 71 -10.55 0.70 -11.94
C VAL A 71 -9.12 0.15 -11.89
N PRO A 72 -8.91 -1.13 -12.28
CA PRO A 72 -7.58 -1.75 -12.22
C PRO A 72 -6.51 -1.02 -13.01
N ALA A 73 -6.86 -0.38 -14.14
CA ALA A 73 -5.92 0.35 -15.00
C ALA A 73 -5.29 1.59 -14.35
N GLY A 74 -5.89 2.11 -13.27
CA GLY A 74 -5.35 3.26 -12.53
C GLY A 74 -4.37 2.89 -11.42
N ILE A 75 -4.13 1.60 -11.20
CA ILE A 75 -3.24 1.09 -10.16
C ILE A 75 -1.84 0.91 -10.73
N ASP A 76 -0.83 1.47 -10.05
CA ASP A 76 0.56 1.31 -10.46
C ASP A 76 0.98 -0.16 -10.40
N GLN A 77 1.53 -0.63 -11.51
CA GLN A 77 2.09 -1.96 -11.66
C GLN A 77 3.49 -1.87 -12.26
N PHE A 78 4.41 -2.67 -11.73
CA PHE A 78 5.79 -2.69 -12.19
C PHE A 78 6.18 -4.08 -12.68
N PRO A 79 6.88 -4.19 -13.83
CA PRO A 79 7.46 -5.45 -14.26
C PRO A 79 8.39 -6.00 -13.18
N ARG A 80 8.32 -7.32 -12.94
CA ARG A 80 9.15 -8.02 -11.96
C ARG A 80 10.64 -7.71 -12.14
N GLN A 81 11.15 -7.78 -13.38
CA GLN A 81 12.55 -7.47 -13.68
C GLN A 81 12.97 -6.07 -13.26
N LEU A 82 12.06 -5.07 -13.42
CA LEU A 82 12.33 -3.70 -12.98
C LEU A 82 12.41 -3.63 -11.46
N PHE A 83 11.53 -4.33 -10.75
CA PHE A 83 11.53 -4.38 -9.30
C PHE A 83 12.81 -5.07 -8.79
N GLU A 84 13.17 -6.23 -9.30
CA GLU A 84 14.38 -6.98 -8.94
C GLU A 84 15.64 -6.12 -9.05
N ARG A 85 15.75 -5.32 -10.12
CA ARG A 85 16.88 -4.41 -10.32
C ARG A 85 17.12 -3.44 -9.16
N TYR A 86 16.07 -3.03 -8.45
CA TYR A 86 16.16 -2.07 -7.35
C TYR A 86 16.10 -2.72 -5.96
N PHE A 87 15.55 -3.92 -5.86
CA PHE A 87 15.21 -4.50 -4.58
C PHE A 87 15.96 -5.79 -4.22
N THR A 88 16.84 -6.34 -5.09
CA THR A 88 17.60 -7.55 -4.76
C THR A 88 18.46 -7.37 -3.51
N ASP A 89 19.27 -6.31 -3.45
CA ASP A 89 20.09 -6.01 -2.28
C ASP A 89 19.22 -5.65 -1.06
N TYR A 90 18.08 -5.03 -1.30
CA TYR A 90 17.12 -4.68 -0.25
C TYR A 90 16.46 -5.92 0.37
N ALA A 91 16.12 -6.92 -0.44
CA ALA A 91 15.60 -8.20 0.03
C ALA A 91 16.61 -8.88 0.98
N THR A 92 17.90 -8.86 0.61
CA THR A 92 18.98 -9.35 1.48
C THR A 92 19.02 -8.63 2.82
N GLN A 93 18.83 -7.31 2.85
CA GLN A 93 18.73 -6.54 4.09
C GLN A 93 17.51 -6.92 4.94
N CYS A 94 16.45 -7.44 4.33
CA CYS A 94 15.28 -7.98 5.02
C CYS A 94 15.44 -9.47 5.41
N GLY A 95 16.59 -10.07 5.18
CA GLY A 95 16.88 -11.47 5.52
C GLY A 95 16.13 -12.49 4.65
N ILE A 96 15.72 -12.10 3.43
CA ILE A 96 14.95 -12.93 2.50
C ILE A 96 15.50 -12.89 1.08
N THR A 97 14.99 -13.78 0.22
CA THR A 97 15.24 -13.73 -1.21
C THR A 97 14.37 -12.68 -1.90
N ILE A 98 14.79 -12.24 -3.08
CA ILE A 98 13.97 -11.35 -3.91
C ILE A 98 12.63 -12.00 -4.30
N ASP A 99 12.60 -13.30 -4.53
CA ASP A 99 11.37 -14.06 -4.82
C ASP A 99 10.35 -13.94 -3.69
N GLN A 100 10.79 -14.05 -2.45
CA GLN A 100 9.92 -13.85 -1.27
C GLN A 100 9.41 -12.42 -1.20
N LEU A 101 10.23 -11.41 -1.49
CA LEU A 101 9.82 -10.01 -1.46
C LEU A 101 8.78 -9.70 -2.55
N VAL A 102 8.96 -10.24 -3.74
CA VAL A 102 8.07 -10.09 -4.90
C VAL A 102 6.65 -10.59 -4.61
N THR A 103 6.50 -11.64 -3.78
CA THR A 103 5.17 -12.19 -3.43
C THR A 103 4.24 -11.16 -2.80
N LEU A 104 4.78 -10.14 -2.14
CA LEU A 104 3.96 -9.09 -1.51
C LEU A 104 3.15 -8.27 -2.52
N GLY A 105 3.62 -8.15 -3.76
CA GLY A 105 2.93 -7.39 -4.81
C GLY A 105 2.32 -8.24 -5.93
N GLN A 106 2.63 -9.53 -6.02
CA GLN A 106 2.09 -10.39 -7.07
C GLN A 106 0.61 -10.72 -6.87
N SER A 107 -0.16 -10.80 -7.96
CA SER A 107 -1.55 -11.25 -7.94
C SER A 107 -1.67 -12.77 -7.80
N ASN A 108 -0.71 -13.49 -8.35
CA ASN A 108 -0.54 -14.94 -8.26
C ASN A 108 0.95 -15.28 -8.48
N PRO A 109 1.41 -16.51 -8.16
CA PRO A 109 2.82 -16.91 -8.28
C PRO A 109 3.43 -16.73 -9.67
N ASP A 110 2.62 -16.83 -10.73
CA ASP A 110 3.08 -16.76 -12.14
C ASP A 110 3.05 -15.31 -12.68
N SER A 111 2.67 -14.34 -11.86
CA SER A 111 2.57 -12.96 -12.29
C SER A 111 3.95 -12.32 -12.48
N ASP A 112 4.20 -11.79 -13.69
CA ASP A 112 5.41 -11.03 -14.01
C ASP A 112 5.35 -9.57 -13.59
N THR A 113 4.30 -9.18 -12.85
CA THR A 113 4.11 -7.82 -12.40
C THR A 113 3.84 -7.74 -10.90
N LEU A 114 4.29 -6.65 -10.30
CA LEU A 114 3.95 -6.27 -8.94
C LEU A 114 2.90 -5.16 -8.99
N ASN A 115 1.80 -5.39 -8.31
CA ASN A 115 0.70 -4.44 -8.16
C ASN A 115 0.83 -3.75 -6.80
N MET A 116 0.94 -2.43 -6.80
CA MET A 116 1.22 -1.65 -5.60
C MET A 116 0.03 -1.59 -4.63
N ALA A 117 -1.21 -1.71 -5.13
CA ALA A 117 -2.39 -1.81 -4.26
C ALA A 117 -2.44 -3.17 -3.54
N LEU A 118 -2.08 -4.28 -4.21
CA LEU A 118 -1.98 -5.59 -3.56
C LEU A 118 -0.93 -5.58 -2.45
N MET A 119 0.22 -4.96 -2.69
CA MET A 119 1.26 -4.78 -1.66
C MET A 119 0.72 -3.97 -0.48
N GLY A 120 0.07 -2.84 -0.73
CA GLY A 120 -0.51 -2.00 0.31
C GLY A 120 -1.57 -2.75 1.15
N LEU A 121 -2.47 -3.49 0.49
CA LEU A 121 -3.50 -4.29 1.15
C LEU A 121 -2.92 -5.43 2.00
N ARG A 122 -1.89 -6.13 1.51
CA ARG A 122 -1.23 -7.21 2.28
C ARG A 122 -0.49 -6.69 3.51
N LEU A 123 -0.01 -5.46 3.46
CA LEU A 123 0.75 -4.82 4.54
C LEU A 123 -0.11 -3.92 5.45
N ALA A 124 -1.44 -3.98 5.32
CA ALA A 124 -2.36 -3.21 6.15
C ALA A 124 -3.33 -4.14 6.93
N ALA A 125 -3.59 -3.81 8.19
CA ALA A 125 -4.59 -4.48 9.00
C ALA A 125 -6.01 -3.96 8.72
N ARG A 126 -6.12 -2.76 8.18
CA ARG A 126 -7.39 -2.10 7.84
C ARG A 126 -7.32 -1.52 6.43
N ALA A 127 -8.39 -1.72 5.67
CA ALA A 127 -8.52 -1.15 4.34
C ALA A 127 -9.90 -0.55 4.13
N ASN A 128 -9.98 0.55 3.39
CA ASN A 128 -11.25 1.18 3.03
C ASN A 128 -11.20 1.85 1.65
N GLY A 129 -12.34 1.89 0.99
CA GLY A 129 -12.62 2.80 -0.11
C GLY A 129 -13.19 4.13 0.41
N VAL A 130 -13.25 5.15 -0.45
CA VAL A 130 -13.60 6.54 -0.09
C VAL A 130 -15.08 6.87 -0.20
N ALA A 131 -15.93 5.89 -0.47
CA ALA A 131 -17.40 5.96 -0.43
C ALA A 131 -17.98 4.55 -0.35
N ARG A 132 -19.27 4.41 0.03
CA ARG A 132 -19.93 3.10 0.11
C ARG A 132 -19.81 2.30 -1.20
N LEU A 133 -20.19 2.90 -2.32
CA LEU A 133 -20.11 2.27 -3.63
C LEU A 133 -18.65 1.91 -3.98
N HIS A 134 -17.69 2.81 -3.68
CA HIS A 134 -16.28 2.53 -3.92
C HIS A 134 -15.78 1.35 -3.09
N GLY A 135 -16.21 1.21 -1.83
CA GLY A 135 -15.91 0.04 -1.01
C GLY A 135 -16.45 -1.25 -1.61
N GLU A 136 -17.66 -1.23 -2.18
CA GLU A 136 -18.28 -2.37 -2.88
C GLU A 136 -17.47 -2.77 -4.13
N VAL A 137 -17.08 -1.80 -4.95
CA VAL A 137 -16.22 -2.00 -6.14
C VAL A 137 -14.85 -2.53 -5.73
N SER A 138 -14.24 -1.96 -4.71
CA SER A 138 -12.92 -2.37 -4.21
C SER A 138 -12.92 -3.82 -3.71
N ARG A 139 -13.97 -4.26 -3.02
CA ARG A 139 -14.12 -5.67 -2.63
C ARG A 139 -14.12 -6.60 -3.83
N GLN A 140 -14.80 -6.23 -4.92
CA GLN A 140 -14.78 -7.01 -6.16
C GLN A 140 -13.39 -7.03 -6.81
N MET A 141 -12.73 -5.86 -6.91
CA MET A 141 -11.42 -5.73 -7.54
C MET A 141 -10.34 -6.55 -6.86
N PHE A 142 -10.38 -6.63 -5.54
CA PHE A 142 -9.33 -7.24 -4.73
C PHE A 142 -9.74 -8.57 -4.07
N ALA A 143 -10.86 -9.15 -4.46
CA ALA A 143 -11.38 -10.40 -3.89
C ALA A 143 -10.38 -11.56 -3.94
N THR A 144 -9.50 -11.57 -4.93
CA THR A 144 -8.46 -12.61 -5.11
C THR A 144 -7.48 -12.68 -3.94
N LEU A 145 -7.35 -11.62 -3.12
CA LEU A 145 -6.53 -11.63 -1.90
C LEU A 145 -7.16 -12.46 -0.77
N TRP A 146 -8.45 -12.73 -0.85
CA TRP A 146 -9.22 -13.49 0.15
C TRP A 146 -9.99 -14.63 -0.52
N PRO A 147 -9.27 -15.66 -1.02
CA PRO A 147 -9.91 -16.78 -1.71
C PRO A 147 -10.89 -17.49 -0.79
N GLY A 148 -12.06 -17.80 -1.31
CA GLY A 148 -13.14 -18.45 -0.55
C GLY A 148 -14.04 -17.51 0.27
N PHE A 149 -13.72 -16.23 0.39
CA PHE A 149 -14.62 -15.26 1.02
C PHE A 149 -15.72 -14.80 0.04
N PRO A 150 -16.97 -14.74 0.46
CA PRO A 150 -17.98 -14.02 -0.29
C PRO A 150 -17.58 -12.55 -0.47
N ILE A 151 -17.86 -11.95 -1.63
CA ILE A 151 -17.45 -10.56 -1.96
C ILE A 151 -17.83 -9.56 -0.85
N LYS A 152 -19.03 -9.72 -0.26
CA LYS A 152 -19.50 -8.84 0.82
C LYS A 152 -18.70 -8.93 2.12
N GLU A 153 -17.96 -10.02 2.30
CA GLU A 153 -17.15 -10.31 3.50
C GLU A 153 -15.65 -10.01 3.31
N VAL A 154 -15.23 -9.66 2.08
CA VAL A 154 -13.88 -9.16 1.83
C VAL A 154 -13.63 -7.95 2.74
N PRO A 155 -12.53 -7.94 3.54
CA PRO A 155 -12.33 -6.97 4.62
C PRO A 155 -11.88 -5.59 4.13
N ILE A 156 -12.60 -5.05 3.16
CA ILE A 156 -12.45 -3.66 2.68
C ILE A 156 -13.74 -2.91 3.03
N GLY A 157 -13.62 -2.00 3.98
CA GLY A 157 -14.70 -1.12 4.39
C GLY A 157 -14.86 0.11 3.49
N HIS A 158 -15.52 1.12 4.02
CA HIS A 158 -15.57 2.44 3.38
C HIS A 158 -15.61 3.54 4.44
N VAL A 159 -14.98 4.66 4.10
CA VAL A 159 -15.13 5.93 4.81
C VAL A 159 -15.45 6.98 3.74
N THR A 160 -16.65 7.52 3.78
CA THR A 160 -17.07 8.50 2.77
C THR A 160 -16.30 9.81 2.98
N ASN A 161 -15.63 10.28 1.93
CA ASN A 161 -14.90 11.54 1.97
C ASN A 161 -15.83 12.71 2.32
N GLY A 162 -15.34 13.63 3.13
CA GLY A 162 -15.97 14.91 3.34
C GLY A 162 -15.97 15.76 2.08
N VAL A 163 -16.96 16.64 1.96
CA VAL A 163 -17.05 17.64 0.89
C VAL A 163 -17.01 19.02 1.52
N HIS A 164 -16.07 19.84 1.09
CA HIS A 164 -15.99 21.25 1.46
C HIS A 164 -16.40 22.09 0.24
N ALA A 165 -17.70 22.39 0.15
CA ALA A 165 -18.30 23.06 -1.03
C ALA A 165 -17.54 24.33 -1.44
N ARG A 166 -17.16 25.17 -0.48
CA ARG A 166 -16.43 26.43 -0.74
C ARG A 166 -15.06 26.23 -1.42
N SER A 167 -14.41 25.08 -1.26
CA SER A 167 -13.14 24.78 -1.96
C SER A 167 -13.35 24.42 -3.44
N TRP A 168 -14.57 24.09 -3.84
CA TRP A 168 -14.91 23.63 -5.18
C TRP A 168 -15.69 24.65 -6.00
N VAL A 169 -16.19 25.69 -5.34
CA VAL A 169 -17.01 26.74 -5.95
C VAL A 169 -16.16 28.01 -6.08
N SER A 170 -16.15 28.66 -7.25
CA SER A 170 -15.50 29.95 -7.40
C SER A 170 -16.28 31.03 -6.64
N GLU A 171 -15.60 32.07 -6.16
CA GLU A 171 -16.25 33.23 -5.50
C GLU A 171 -17.44 33.77 -6.27
N ARG A 172 -17.34 33.87 -7.61
CA ARG A 172 -18.42 34.33 -8.48
C ARG A 172 -19.67 33.47 -8.45
N VAL A 173 -19.54 32.16 -8.17
CA VAL A 173 -20.67 31.23 -8.08
C VAL A 173 -21.21 31.19 -6.66
N ASP A 174 -20.38 31.41 -5.64
CA ASP A 174 -20.78 31.46 -4.24
C ASP A 174 -21.61 32.74 -3.93
N GLU A 175 -21.49 33.78 -4.77
CA GLU A 175 -22.24 35.04 -4.68
C GLU A 175 -23.61 35.01 -5.39
N LEU A 176 -23.96 33.91 -6.10
CA LEU A 176 -25.24 33.72 -6.79
C LEU A 176 -26.26 33.04 -5.90
#